data_01d23e8a0c223cead49164c1a784f45d
#
_entry.id   01d23e8a0c223cead49164c1a784f45d
#
_cell.length_a   1.000
_cell.length_b   1.000
_cell.length_c   1.000
_cell.angle_alpha   90.00
_cell.angle_beta   90.00
_cell.angle_gamma   90.00
#
_symmetry.space_group_name_H-M   'P 1'
#
loop_
_entity.id
_entity.type
_entity.pdbx_description
1 polymer ?
#
loop_
_entity_poly.entity_id
_entity_poly.type
_entity_poly.pdbx_seq_one_letter_code
_entity_poly.pdbx_strand_id
1 'polypeptide(L)'
;VSADITVSIDEKVMKNIETVMAQDKRPFHQAAQYYYDNKKDMKQALDWATKAAELNPKAYWTAVLKAKIQLELNDKKGAIATAETAKKLAEEDKDPAYVKQANEIIEKAKK
;
A
#
# COMPACT_ATOMS: atom_id res chain seq x y z
N VAL A 1 -4.97 11.91 32.49
CA VAL A 1 -4.25 10.95 31.68
C VAL A 1 -5.16 9.83 31.22
N SER A 2 -5.89 9.26 32.13
CA SER A 2 -6.80 8.17 31.75
C SER A 2 -7.90 8.63 30.80
N ALA A 3 -8.37 9.86 30.98
CA ALA A 3 -9.39 10.41 30.11
C ALA A 3 -8.86 10.53 28.68
N ASP A 4 -7.60 10.93 28.56
CA ASP A 4 -6.98 11.06 27.26
C ASP A 4 -6.88 9.71 26.57
N ILE A 5 -6.58 8.69 27.34
CA ILE A 5 -6.49 7.33 26.79
C ILE A 5 -7.82 6.91 26.20
N THR A 6 -8.90 7.20 26.91
CA THR A 6 -10.24 6.81 26.48
C THR A 6 -10.64 7.51 25.18
N VAL A 7 -10.35 8.79 25.09
CA VAL A 7 -10.73 9.59 23.91
C VAL A 7 -9.92 9.19 22.70
N SER A 8 -8.68 8.83 22.91
CA SER A 8 -7.73 8.62 21.83
C SER A 8 -7.42 7.16 21.51
N ILE A 9 -8.36 6.27 21.78
CA ILE A 9 -8.12 4.84 21.54
C ILE A 9 -7.63 4.56 20.11
N ASP A 10 -8.33 5.11 19.13
CA ASP A 10 -7.96 4.89 17.74
C ASP A 10 -6.61 5.50 17.41
N GLU A 11 -6.38 6.72 17.86
CA GLU A 11 -5.10 7.38 17.65
C GLU A 11 -3.96 6.60 18.29
N LYS A 12 -4.20 6.08 19.48
CA LYS A 12 -3.21 5.31 20.19
C LYS A 12 -2.83 4.04 19.42
N VAL A 13 -3.82 3.37 18.85
CA VAL A 13 -3.58 2.17 18.07
C VAL A 13 -2.75 2.52 16.84
N MET A 14 -3.07 3.60 16.16
CA MET A 14 -2.32 4.02 14.99
C MET A 14 -0.89 4.40 15.34
N LYS A 15 -0.69 5.09 16.45
CA LYS A 15 0.65 5.43 16.89
C LYS A 15 1.48 4.19 17.21
N ASN A 16 0.86 3.18 17.79
CA ASN A 16 1.55 1.92 18.07
C ASN A 16 1.99 1.24 16.78
N ILE A 17 1.13 1.27 15.76
CA ILE A 17 1.46 0.70 14.46
C ILE A 17 2.65 1.45 13.87
N GLU A 18 2.64 2.77 13.89
CA GLU A 18 3.73 3.57 13.36
C GLU A 18 5.04 3.30 14.09
N THR A 19 4.99 3.17 15.42
CA THR A 19 6.17 2.88 16.19
C THR A 19 6.77 1.53 15.82
N VAL A 20 5.94 0.51 15.68
CA VAL A 20 6.38 -0.82 15.28
C VAL A 20 6.98 -0.77 13.87
N MET A 21 6.34 -0.04 12.96
CA MET A 21 6.80 0.08 11.59
C MET A 21 8.14 0.78 11.47
N ALA A 22 8.42 1.72 12.38
CA ALA A 22 9.71 2.40 12.39
C ALA A 22 10.85 1.44 12.72
N GLN A 23 10.56 0.39 13.45
CA GLN A 23 11.54 -0.60 13.86
C GLN A 23 11.64 -1.78 12.90
N ASP A 24 10.54 -2.10 12.20
CA ASP A 24 10.48 -3.24 11.29
C ASP A 24 9.89 -2.78 9.95
N LYS A 25 10.59 -3.07 8.88
CA LYS A 25 10.19 -2.62 7.54
C LYS A 25 8.93 -3.28 7.00
N ARG A 26 8.65 -4.50 7.42
CA ARG A 26 7.53 -5.26 6.88
C ARG A 26 6.14 -4.79 7.32
N PRO A 27 5.96 -4.26 8.54
CA PRO A 27 4.63 -3.82 8.97
C PRO A 27 3.97 -2.76 8.09
N PHE A 28 4.73 -1.93 7.38
CA PHE A 28 4.12 -0.93 6.49
C PHE A 28 3.29 -1.60 5.40
N HIS A 29 3.83 -2.63 4.76
CA HIS A 29 3.09 -3.36 3.74
C HIS A 29 1.87 -4.06 4.34
N GLN A 30 2.06 -4.74 5.46
CA GLN A 30 0.99 -5.46 6.13
C GLN A 30 -0.13 -4.53 6.59
N ALA A 31 0.22 -3.38 7.14
CA ALA A 31 -0.77 -2.40 7.58
C ALA A 31 -1.55 -1.84 6.39
N ALA A 32 -0.86 -1.54 5.29
CA ALA A 32 -1.52 -1.06 4.09
C ALA A 32 -2.47 -2.10 3.52
N GLN A 33 -2.04 -3.35 3.49
CA GLN A 33 -2.86 -4.47 3.01
C GLN A 33 -4.10 -4.64 3.89
N TYR A 34 -3.93 -4.58 5.20
CA TYR A 34 -5.03 -4.71 6.13
C TYR A 34 -6.07 -3.61 5.91
N TYR A 35 -5.61 -2.36 5.77
CA TYR A 35 -6.51 -1.25 5.53
C TYR A 35 -7.21 -1.36 4.19
N TYR A 36 -6.49 -1.82 3.18
CA TYR A 36 -7.08 -2.02 1.86
C TYR A 36 -8.15 -3.11 1.89
N ASP A 37 -7.83 -4.26 2.48
CA ASP A 37 -8.75 -5.41 2.54
C ASP A 37 -10.01 -5.10 3.33
N ASN A 38 -9.89 -4.31 4.37
CA ASN A 38 -11.02 -3.96 5.22
C ASN A 38 -11.67 -2.63 4.86
N LYS A 39 -11.25 -2.05 3.75
CA LYS A 39 -11.78 -0.78 3.23
C LYS A 39 -11.81 0.32 4.27
N LYS A 40 -10.72 0.41 5.03
CA LYS A 40 -10.56 1.44 6.04
C LYS A 40 -10.05 2.71 5.36
N ASP A 41 -9.24 3.51 6.05
CA ASP A 41 -8.73 4.76 5.50
C ASP A 41 -7.75 4.50 4.34
N MET A 42 -8.25 4.65 3.11
CA MET A 42 -7.42 4.39 1.93
C MET A 42 -6.27 5.39 1.78
N LYS A 43 -6.43 6.60 2.29
CA LYS A 43 -5.34 7.58 2.26
C LYS A 43 -4.20 7.14 3.17
N GLN A 44 -4.54 6.63 4.35
CA GLN A 44 -3.54 6.10 5.26
C GLN A 44 -2.90 4.85 4.68
N ALA A 45 -3.68 3.99 4.04
CA ALA A 45 -3.17 2.80 3.37
C ALA A 45 -2.18 3.19 2.28
N LEU A 46 -2.50 4.23 1.51
CA LEU A 46 -1.60 4.71 0.47
C LEU A 46 -0.29 5.22 1.06
N ASP A 47 -0.37 5.98 2.16
CA ASP A 47 0.83 6.50 2.82
C ASP A 47 1.74 5.36 3.26
N TRP A 48 1.17 4.34 3.90
CA TRP A 48 1.95 3.20 4.35
C TRP A 48 2.51 2.39 3.18
N ALA A 49 1.74 2.20 2.13
CA ALA A 49 2.22 1.50 0.94
C ALA A 49 3.37 2.27 0.28
N THR A 50 3.27 3.58 0.26
CA THR A 50 4.32 4.44 -0.27
C THR A 50 5.60 4.31 0.56
N LYS A 51 5.47 4.34 1.88
CA LYS A 51 6.63 4.16 2.76
C LYS A 51 7.26 2.79 2.59
N ALA A 52 6.44 1.75 2.47
CA ALA A 52 6.95 0.41 2.24
C ALA A 52 7.71 0.31 0.92
N ALA A 53 7.20 0.96 -0.12
CA ALA A 53 7.86 0.98 -1.42
C ALA A 53 9.18 1.75 -1.37
N GLU A 54 9.24 2.82 -0.58
CA GLU A 54 10.47 3.59 -0.40
C GLU A 54 11.54 2.78 0.32
N LEU A 55 11.13 2.00 1.31
CA LEU A 55 12.05 1.15 2.06
C LEU A 55 12.57 -0.01 1.23
N ASN A 56 11.77 -0.48 0.28
CA ASN A 56 12.17 -1.59 -0.60
C ASN A 56 11.68 -1.31 -2.03
N PRO A 57 12.43 -0.50 -2.78
CA PRO A 57 12.00 -0.09 -4.13
C PRO A 57 11.79 -1.22 -5.11
N LYS A 58 12.38 -2.38 -4.85
CA LYS A 58 12.24 -3.54 -5.74
C LYS A 58 11.06 -4.44 -5.37
N ALA A 59 10.33 -4.09 -4.33
CA ALA A 59 9.17 -4.88 -3.89
C ALA A 59 7.98 -4.60 -4.80
N TYR A 60 7.88 -5.30 -5.92
CA TYR A 60 6.79 -5.09 -6.87
C TYR A 60 5.43 -5.47 -6.28
N TRP A 61 5.40 -6.40 -5.33
CA TRP A 61 4.16 -6.74 -4.63
C TRP A 61 3.62 -5.55 -3.85
N THR A 62 4.48 -4.73 -3.28
CA THR A 62 4.09 -3.50 -2.60
C THR A 62 3.61 -2.46 -3.61
N ALA A 63 4.28 -2.36 -4.75
CA ALA A 63 3.85 -1.44 -5.80
C ALA A 63 2.48 -1.82 -6.34
N VAL A 64 2.21 -3.12 -6.51
CA VAL A 64 0.88 -3.58 -6.92
C VAL A 64 -0.16 -3.17 -5.89
N LEU A 65 0.12 -3.35 -4.60
CA LEU A 65 -0.80 -2.93 -3.55
C LEU A 65 -1.05 -1.42 -3.59
N LYS A 66 0.01 -0.65 -3.75
CA LYS A 66 -0.11 0.81 -3.88
C LYS A 66 -1.00 1.19 -5.04
N ALA A 67 -0.82 0.54 -6.19
CA ALA A 67 -1.65 0.81 -7.37
C ALA A 67 -3.12 0.49 -7.11
N LYS A 68 -3.39 -0.62 -6.44
CA LYS A 68 -4.76 -0.98 -6.07
C LYS A 68 -5.41 0.07 -5.18
N ILE A 69 -4.65 0.58 -4.22
CA ILE A 69 -5.12 1.62 -3.31
C ILE A 69 -5.39 2.90 -4.08
N GLN A 70 -4.51 3.25 -5.01
CA GLN A 70 -4.70 4.44 -5.85
C GLN A 70 -5.98 4.34 -6.68
N LEU A 71 -6.30 3.15 -7.19
CA LEU A 71 -7.57 2.93 -7.89
C LEU A 71 -8.77 3.19 -6.98
N GLU A 72 -8.70 2.72 -5.73
CA GLU A 72 -9.78 2.95 -4.77
C GLU A 72 -9.95 4.43 -4.47
N LEU A 73 -8.87 5.19 -4.52
CA LEU A 73 -8.91 6.64 -4.33
C LEU A 73 -9.25 7.40 -5.61
N ASN A 74 -9.52 6.67 -6.68
CA ASN A 74 -9.84 7.24 -7.99
C ASN A 74 -8.66 7.99 -8.63
N ASP A 75 -7.45 7.65 -8.22
CA ASP A 75 -6.23 8.19 -8.80
C ASP A 75 -5.75 7.26 -9.91
N LYS A 76 -6.44 7.32 -11.03
CA LYS A 76 -6.17 6.42 -12.14
C LYS A 76 -4.80 6.60 -12.74
N LYS A 77 -4.35 7.84 -12.90
CA LYS A 77 -3.03 8.12 -13.46
C LYS A 77 -1.93 7.58 -12.57
N GLY A 78 -2.05 7.80 -11.26
CA GLY A 78 -1.08 7.27 -10.31
C GLY A 78 -1.07 5.75 -10.30
N ALA A 79 -2.26 5.14 -10.37
CA ALA A 79 -2.39 3.68 -10.40
C ALA A 79 -1.69 3.09 -11.62
N ILE A 80 -1.87 3.70 -12.79
CA ILE A 80 -1.22 3.24 -14.02
C ILE A 80 0.30 3.33 -13.88
N ALA A 81 0.80 4.47 -13.45
CA ALA A 81 2.24 4.68 -13.30
C ALA A 81 2.85 3.66 -12.33
N THR A 82 2.19 3.48 -11.19
CA THR A 82 2.67 2.54 -10.17
C THR A 82 2.61 1.09 -10.69
N ALA A 83 1.52 0.74 -11.37
CA ALA A 83 1.37 -0.61 -11.91
C ALA A 83 2.39 -0.90 -13.00
N GLU A 84 2.72 0.08 -13.83
CA GLU A 84 3.76 -0.10 -14.85
C GLU A 84 5.12 -0.36 -14.20
N THR A 85 5.43 0.34 -13.13
CA THR A 85 6.65 0.10 -12.38
C THR A 85 6.66 -1.32 -11.81
N ALA A 86 5.55 -1.73 -11.21
CA ALA A 86 5.42 -3.08 -10.65
C ALA A 86 5.57 -4.13 -11.73
N LYS A 87 4.95 -3.91 -12.88
CA LYS A 87 5.04 -4.83 -14.02
C LYS A 87 6.49 -5.02 -14.45
N LYS A 88 7.23 -3.92 -14.59
CA LYS A 88 8.61 -3.96 -15.01
C LYS A 88 9.47 -4.75 -14.03
N LEU A 89 9.30 -4.48 -12.74
CA LEU A 89 10.05 -5.19 -11.71
C LEU A 89 9.70 -6.67 -11.66
N ALA A 90 8.42 -7.00 -11.82
CA ALA A 90 7.99 -8.39 -11.84
C ALA A 90 8.52 -9.13 -13.07
N GLU A 91 8.60 -8.45 -14.20
CA GLU A 91 9.18 -9.04 -15.40
C GLU A 91 10.66 -9.35 -15.21
N GLU A 92 11.39 -8.44 -14.57
CA GLU A 92 12.80 -8.65 -14.26
C GLU A 92 13.01 -9.87 -13.35
N ASP A 93 12.08 -10.06 -12.42
CA ASP A 93 12.13 -11.17 -11.48
C ASP A 93 11.46 -12.43 -12.02
N LYS A 94 10.95 -12.37 -13.23
CA LYS A 94 10.27 -13.49 -13.90
C LYS A 94 9.07 -14.00 -13.09
N ASP A 95 8.25 -13.06 -12.61
CA ASP A 95 7.05 -13.38 -11.84
C ASP A 95 5.81 -13.03 -12.65
N PRO A 96 5.31 -13.94 -13.49
CA PRO A 96 4.17 -13.65 -14.36
C PRO A 96 2.87 -13.38 -13.60
N ALA A 97 2.75 -13.90 -12.38
CA ALA A 97 1.55 -13.67 -11.59
C ALA A 97 1.38 -12.18 -11.27
N TYR A 98 2.46 -11.52 -10.88
CA TYR A 98 2.41 -10.09 -10.56
C TYR A 98 2.36 -9.24 -11.82
N VAL A 99 2.98 -9.68 -12.90
CA VAL A 99 2.83 -9.02 -14.20
C VAL A 99 1.36 -8.96 -14.59
N LYS A 100 0.67 -10.08 -14.45
CA LYS A 100 -0.77 -10.16 -14.75
C LYS A 100 -1.58 -9.21 -13.86
N GLN A 101 -1.29 -9.20 -12.57
CA GLN A 101 -1.99 -8.31 -11.63
C GLN A 101 -1.79 -6.84 -12.01
N ALA A 102 -0.56 -6.47 -12.36
CA ALA A 102 -0.26 -5.10 -12.76
C ALA A 102 -1.02 -4.73 -14.04
N ASN A 103 -1.07 -5.62 -15.00
CA ASN A 103 -1.83 -5.38 -16.24
C ASN A 103 -3.31 -5.19 -15.95
N GLU A 104 -3.88 -5.99 -15.07
CA GLU A 104 -5.29 -5.86 -14.69
C GLU A 104 -5.58 -4.50 -14.07
N ILE A 105 -4.67 -4.01 -13.24
CA ILE A 105 -4.80 -2.69 -12.63
C ILE A 105 -4.77 -1.59 -13.71
N ILE A 106 -3.84 -1.70 -14.64
CA ILE A 106 -3.72 -0.74 -15.73
C ILE A 106 -5.01 -0.70 -16.55
N GLU A 107 -5.54 -1.85 -16.89
CA GLU A 107 -6.79 -1.92 -17.65
C GLU A 107 -7.96 -1.30 -16.90
N LYS A 108 -8.08 -1.60 -15.62
CA LYS A 108 -9.14 -1.01 -14.79
C LYS A 108 -9.00 0.50 -14.70
N ALA A 109 -7.78 0.99 -14.60
CA ALA A 109 -7.53 2.43 -14.50
C ALA A 109 -7.84 3.17 -15.79
N LYS A 110 -7.73 2.49 -16.93
CA LYS A 110 -8.04 3.09 -18.22
C LYS A 110 -9.53 3.21 -18.50
N LYS A 111 -10.34 2.47 -17.78
CA LYS A 111 -11.79 2.54 -17.89
C LYS A 111 -12.32 3.70 -17.08
#